data_cca57d31d04531de49df821abdadb806
#
_entry.id   cca57d31d04531de49df821abdadb806
#
_cell.length_a   1.000
_cell.length_b   1.000
_cell.length_c   1.000
_cell.angle_alpha   90.00
_cell.angle_beta   90.00
_cell.angle_gamma   90.00
#
_symmetry.space_group_name_H-M   'P 1'
#
loop_
_entity.id
_entity.type
_entity.pdbx_description
1 polymer ?
#
loop_
_entity_poly.entity_id
_entity_poly.type
_entity_poly.pdbx_seq_one_letter_code
_entity_poly.pdbx_strand_id
1 'polypeptide(L)'
;MSVSTLLWARSSGVLRGNDSGNYTVPSRSTYPHQWNWDSALAALGWAELDAGRAYTELETLAGARDPNGMLPHIAFQRRLRVFTVRYVPGARWWGRRTGVDGRRISGVTQPPVAATCLRLLFDQHPDERRARELIGPLHAWHRFLLGERDPDGIGEPVLIHPWESGRDNAVEWDAPLWRVMPEVTVLHRRDTDSVDAAERPSDEHYRRFLTLVRQGTRAGWAQQRLARSGAFRVLDPGFSAILARACHDLAAVADALGESRLEDESLRASERVGEALRARADSDGLIRPLDMTDGSTLPVTSAGSALALLAPGLHDKEVAAARAAVLQGPLASRWGVRSLEAGHSERSARNYWRGPIWANITWLTALGLELHGEQRAADALRGQMMAAIEGGGMREYFAPESGRGLGTRDFTWTAALCLRELAAAADARAVAA
;
A
#
# COMPACT_ATOMS: atom_id res chain seq x y z
N MET A 1 -29.14 -17.10 8.02
CA MET A 1 -27.69 -16.82 8.12
C MET A 1 -27.53 -15.39 8.61
N SER A 2 -26.64 -15.15 9.59
CA SER A 2 -26.34 -13.76 10.01
C SER A 2 -25.59 -13.01 8.90
N VAL A 3 -25.59 -11.68 8.93
CA VAL A 3 -24.81 -10.82 8.03
C VAL A 3 -23.33 -11.19 8.11
N SER A 4 -22.79 -11.37 9.31
CA SER A 4 -21.38 -11.77 9.53
C SER A 4 -21.05 -13.10 8.86
N THR A 5 -21.94 -14.12 8.95
CA THR A 5 -21.73 -15.41 8.30
C THR A 5 -21.71 -15.29 6.78
N LEU A 6 -22.58 -14.44 6.22
CA LEU A 6 -22.63 -14.20 4.77
C LEU A 6 -21.38 -13.46 4.28
N LEU A 7 -20.94 -12.43 5.00
CA LEU A 7 -19.71 -11.69 4.69
C LEU A 7 -18.49 -12.59 4.77
N TRP A 8 -18.38 -13.43 5.80
CA TRP A 8 -17.31 -14.41 5.94
C TRP A 8 -17.25 -15.36 4.74
N ALA A 9 -18.38 -15.95 4.36
CA ALA A 9 -18.44 -16.88 3.23
C ALA A 9 -18.04 -16.19 1.91
N ARG A 10 -18.53 -14.97 1.66
CA ARG A 10 -18.19 -14.20 0.45
C ARG A 10 -16.71 -13.83 0.41
N SER A 11 -16.15 -13.32 1.52
CA SER A 11 -14.72 -12.94 1.62
C SER A 11 -13.81 -14.13 1.44
N SER A 12 -14.11 -15.26 2.10
CA SER A 12 -13.38 -16.53 1.93
C SER A 12 -13.44 -17.01 0.48
N GLY A 13 -14.60 -16.88 -0.16
CA GLY A 13 -14.80 -17.24 -1.57
C GLY A 13 -13.94 -16.40 -2.51
N VAL A 14 -13.86 -15.09 -2.28
CA VAL A 14 -13.02 -14.19 -3.08
C VAL A 14 -11.53 -14.51 -2.89
N LEU A 15 -11.07 -14.68 -1.65
CA LEU A 15 -9.67 -14.98 -1.37
C LEU A 15 -9.23 -16.29 -2.04
N ARG A 16 -10.03 -17.36 -1.89
CA ARG A 16 -9.79 -18.65 -2.54
C ARG A 16 -9.92 -18.57 -4.07
N GLY A 17 -10.87 -17.78 -4.58
CA GLY A 17 -11.05 -17.56 -6.02
C GLY A 17 -9.84 -16.88 -6.67
N ASN A 18 -9.15 -16.01 -5.94
CA ASN A 18 -7.96 -15.29 -6.41
C ASN A 18 -6.65 -16.02 -6.06
N ASP A 19 -6.70 -17.13 -5.34
CA ASP A 19 -5.53 -17.93 -4.99
C ASP A 19 -4.92 -18.61 -6.23
N SER A 20 -3.61 -18.50 -6.37
CA SER A 20 -2.81 -19.15 -7.43
C SER A 20 -1.83 -20.19 -6.87
N GLY A 21 -2.09 -20.69 -5.66
CA GLY A 21 -1.33 -21.66 -4.92
C GLY A 21 -0.35 -21.06 -3.93
N ASN A 22 0.69 -20.40 -4.41
CA ASN A 22 1.71 -19.79 -3.54
C ASN A 22 1.52 -18.29 -3.33
N TYR A 23 0.72 -17.63 -4.14
CA TYR A 23 0.41 -16.20 -4.07
C TYR A 23 -1.04 -15.94 -4.47
N THR A 24 -1.56 -14.81 -4.06
CA THR A 24 -2.91 -14.35 -4.36
C THR A 24 -2.86 -13.16 -5.31
N VAL A 25 -3.65 -13.19 -6.39
CA VAL A 25 -3.77 -12.04 -7.28
C VAL A 25 -4.77 -11.03 -6.70
N PRO A 26 -4.60 -9.71 -6.94
CA PRO A 26 -5.56 -8.71 -6.46
C PRO A 26 -6.98 -8.94 -7.00
N SER A 27 -7.08 -9.33 -8.27
CA SER A 27 -8.32 -9.78 -8.93
C SER A 27 -7.98 -10.49 -10.23
N ARG A 28 -8.62 -11.62 -10.50
CA ARG A 28 -8.39 -12.38 -11.74
C ARG A 28 -8.79 -11.65 -13.02
N SER A 29 -9.76 -10.74 -12.94
CA SER A 29 -10.26 -10.01 -14.12
C SER A 29 -9.35 -8.89 -14.60
N THR A 30 -8.54 -8.28 -13.69
CA THR A 30 -7.81 -7.05 -13.99
C THR A 30 -6.32 -7.16 -13.66
N TYR A 31 -5.94 -7.86 -12.60
CA TYR A 31 -4.59 -7.89 -12.02
C TYR A 31 -4.06 -9.32 -11.91
N PRO A 32 -3.50 -9.89 -13.01
CA PRO A 32 -3.20 -11.33 -13.10
C PRO A 32 -1.85 -11.76 -12.51
N HIS A 33 -1.12 -10.86 -11.87
CA HIS A 33 0.21 -11.13 -11.31
C HIS A 33 0.18 -10.97 -9.78
N GLN A 34 1.34 -11.14 -9.13
CA GLN A 34 1.51 -10.84 -7.72
C GLN A 34 1.91 -9.37 -7.56
N TRP A 35 1.08 -8.58 -6.87
CA TRP A 35 1.40 -7.21 -6.42
C TRP A 35 1.88 -7.24 -4.98
N ASN A 36 2.78 -6.32 -4.65
CA ASN A 36 3.49 -6.29 -3.36
C ASN A 36 2.54 -6.11 -2.17
N TRP A 37 1.97 -4.92 -2.00
CA TRP A 37 1.15 -4.63 -0.83
C TRP A 37 -0.18 -5.41 -0.82
N ASP A 38 -0.69 -5.77 -2.01
CA ASP A 38 -1.86 -6.64 -2.14
C ASP A 38 -1.61 -8.02 -1.55
N SER A 39 -0.45 -8.63 -1.86
CA SER A 39 -0.03 -9.90 -1.27
C SER A 39 0.14 -9.80 0.25
N ALA A 40 0.80 -8.73 0.72
CA ALA A 40 0.99 -8.54 2.15
C ALA A 40 -0.36 -8.44 2.89
N LEU A 41 -1.32 -7.67 2.36
CA LEU A 41 -2.66 -7.58 2.93
C LEU A 41 -3.46 -8.88 2.77
N ALA A 42 -3.27 -9.62 1.66
CA ALA A 42 -3.90 -10.92 1.45
C ALA A 42 -3.47 -11.93 2.53
N ALA A 43 -2.21 -11.88 3.00
CA ALA A 43 -1.72 -12.73 4.07
C ALA A 43 -2.54 -12.58 5.36
N LEU A 44 -3.03 -11.37 5.69
CA LEU A 44 -3.89 -11.15 6.85
C LEU A 44 -5.24 -11.89 6.74
N GLY A 45 -5.82 -11.92 5.54
CA GLY A 45 -7.05 -12.69 5.32
C GLY A 45 -6.81 -14.19 5.31
N TRP A 46 -5.66 -14.64 4.79
CA TRP A 46 -5.26 -16.04 4.87
C TRP A 46 -5.00 -16.49 6.31
N ALA A 47 -4.46 -15.62 7.17
CA ALA A 47 -4.26 -15.92 8.58
C ALA A 47 -5.56 -16.40 9.27
N GLU A 48 -6.71 -15.88 8.87
CA GLU A 48 -8.02 -16.25 9.40
C GLU A 48 -8.58 -17.56 8.83
N LEU A 49 -7.98 -18.09 7.75
CA LEU A 49 -8.43 -19.31 7.06
C LEU A 49 -7.40 -20.44 7.12
N ASP A 50 -6.12 -20.10 6.97
CA ASP A 50 -4.98 -21.01 6.90
C ASP A 50 -3.68 -20.23 7.15
N ALA A 51 -3.17 -20.27 8.37
CA ALA A 51 -1.95 -19.57 8.76
C ALA A 51 -0.72 -20.04 7.94
N GLY A 52 -0.65 -21.33 7.59
CA GLY A 52 0.42 -21.85 6.72
C GLY A 52 0.41 -21.18 5.34
N ARG A 53 -0.77 -20.98 4.78
CA ARG A 53 -0.94 -20.27 3.50
C ARG A 53 -0.60 -18.78 3.62
N ALA A 54 -0.89 -18.14 4.77
CA ALA A 54 -0.52 -16.75 5.04
C ALA A 54 1.00 -16.55 5.01
N TYR A 55 1.75 -17.40 5.69
CA TYR A 55 3.23 -17.39 5.63
C TYR A 55 3.74 -17.63 4.19
N THR A 56 3.16 -18.57 3.46
CA THR A 56 3.53 -18.86 2.06
C THR A 56 3.33 -17.64 1.15
N GLU A 57 2.31 -16.83 1.39
CA GLU A 57 2.09 -15.58 0.66
C GLU A 57 3.26 -14.60 0.83
N LEU A 58 3.69 -14.38 2.10
CA LEU A 58 4.82 -13.49 2.42
C LEU A 58 6.16 -14.05 1.92
N GLU A 59 6.41 -15.36 2.05
CA GLU A 59 7.61 -16.01 1.55
C GLU A 59 7.73 -15.89 0.03
N THR A 60 6.61 -16.09 -0.68
CA THR A 60 6.58 -15.95 -2.14
C THR A 60 6.83 -14.52 -2.57
N LEU A 61 6.29 -13.54 -1.82
CA LEU A 61 6.58 -12.13 -2.04
C LEU A 61 8.07 -11.83 -1.80
N ALA A 62 8.62 -12.26 -0.66
CA ALA A 62 10.03 -12.06 -0.31
C ALA A 62 11.00 -12.73 -1.31
N GLY A 63 10.59 -13.87 -1.88
CA GLY A 63 11.33 -14.58 -2.94
C GLY A 63 11.44 -13.78 -4.23
N ALA A 64 10.52 -12.86 -4.52
CA ALA A 64 10.59 -11.99 -5.70
C ALA A 64 11.57 -10.80 -5.53
N ARG A 65 12.23 -10.68 -4.39
CA ARG A 65 13.17 -9.58 -4.12
C ARG A 65 14.24 -9.48 -5.22
N ASP A 66 14.50 -8.23 -5.66
CA ASP A 66 15.65 -7.91 -6.48
C ASP A 66 16.95 -8.21 -5.70
N PRO A 67 18.05 -8.63 -6.35
CA PRO A 67 19.32 -8.84 -5.65
C PRO A 67 19.84 -7.64 -4.82
N ASN A 68 19.45 -6.43 -5.16
CA ASN A 68 19.78 -5.22 -4.38
C ASN A 68 18.92 -5.01 -3.12
N GLY A 69 17.98 -5.89 -2.84
CA GLY A 69 17.10 -5.83 -1.67
C GLY A 69 15.67 -5.34 -1.96
N MET A 70 15.40 -4.68 -3.08
CA MET A 70 14.07 -4.12 -3.38
C MET A 70 13.01 -5.23 -3.52
N LEU A 71 11.89 -5.11 -2.81
CA LEU A 71 10.68 -5.84 -3.17
C LEU A 71 9.94 -5.10 -4.28
N PRO A 72 9.68 -5.77 -5.42
CA PRO A 72 9.11 -5.12 -6.60
C PRO A 72 7.62 -4.80 -6.41
N HIS A 73 7.13 -3.78 -7.12
CA HIS A 73 5.71 -3.50 -7.28
C HIS A 73 4.95 -4.71 -7.85
N ILE A 74 5.51 -5.38 -8.89
CA ILE A 74 4.92 -6.58 -9.50
C ILE A 74 5.99 -7.65 -9.68
N ALA A 75 5.67 -8.88 -9.22
CA ALA A 75 6.33 -10.10 -9.63
C ALA A 75 5.51 -10.79 -10.73
N PHE A 76 6.06 -10.84 -11.95
CA PHE A 76 5.36 -11.38 -13.12
C PHE A 76 5.36 -12.90 -13.11
N GLN A 77 4.21 -13.52 -13.32
CA GLN A 77 4.08 -14.97 -13.32
C GLN A 77 4.53 -15.58 -14.64
N ARG A 78 5.23 -16.73 -14.58
CA ARG A 78 5.85 -17.37 -15.75
C ARG A 78 4.85 -18.05 -16.70
N ARG A 79 3.67 -18.47 -16.22
CA ARG A 79 2.67 -19.19 -17.02
C ARG A 79 1.26 -18.70 -16.71
N LEU A 80 0.80 -17.77 -17.50
CA LEU A 80 -0.63 -17.49 -17.59
C LEU A 80 -1.25 -18.55 -18.53
N ARG A 81 -1.48 -19.77 -18.04
CA ARG A 81 -2.01 -20.88 -18.85
C ARG A 81 -3.46 -20.70 -19.30
N VAL A 82 -4.21 -19.76 -18.72
CA VAL A 82 -5.66 -19.65 -18.91
C VAL A 82 -6.12 -18.23 -19.19
N PHE A 83 -5.26 -17.19 -19.09
CA PHE A 83 -5.72 -15.79 -19.18
C PHE A 83 -5.19 -15.08 -20.41
N THR A 84 -6.12 -14.70 -21.27
CA THR A 84 -5.94 -13.77 -22.39
C THR A 84 -5.68 -12.31 -21.95
N VAL A 85 -5.68 -12.02 -20.66
CA VAL A 85 -5.45 -10.67 -20.12
C VAL A 85 -3.96 -10.33 -20.20
N ARG A 86 -3.61 -9.55 -21.21
CA ARG A 86 -2.26 -8.97 -21.33
C ARG A 86 -2.20 -7.70 -20.50
N TYR A 87 -1.67 -7.80 -19.28
CA TYR A 87 -1.39 -6.63 -18.45
C TYR A 87 -0.36 -5.70 -19.14
N VAL A 88 -0.60 -4.39 -19.10
CA VAL A 88 0.31 -3.36 -19.64
C VAL A 88 0.64 -2.38 -18.50
N PRO A 89 1.92 -2.17 -18.20
CA PRO A 89 3.13 -2.71 -18.84
C PRO A 89 3.46 -4.15 -18.40
N GLY A 90 3.57 -5.08 -19.36
CA GLY A 90 4.02 -6.45 -19.08
C GLY A 90 5.53 -6.53 -18.80
N ALA A 91 6.02 -7.70 -18.39
CA ALA A 91 7.40 -7.92 -17.95
C ALA A 91 8.51 -7.38 -18.88
N ARG A 92 8.25 -7.29 -20.19
CA ARG A 92 9.23 -6.79 -21.17
C ARG A 92 9.50 -5.29 -21.07
N TRP A 93 8.57 -4.52 -20.54
CA TRP A 93 8.72 -3.08 -20.36
C TRP A 93 9.79 -2.71 -19.32
N TRP A 94 10.08 -3.62 -18.39
CA TRP A 94 10.97 -3.43 -17.25
C TRP A 94 12.41 -3.89 -17.51
N GLY A 95 12.77 -4.16 -18.76
CA GLY A 95 14.08 -4.72 -19.10
C GLY A 95 14.18 -6.20 -18.70
N ARG A 96 15.41 -6.68 -18.33
CA ARG A 96 15.67 -8.08 -17.98
C ARG A 96 15.74 -8.32 -16.47
N ARG A 97 15.04 -7.52 -15.65
CA ARG A 97 15.08 -7.68 -14.18
C ARG A 97 14.42 -8.99 -13.74
N THR A 98 15.08 -9.64 -12.81
CA THR A 98 14.60 -10.89 -12.19
C THR A 98 14.85 -10.86 -10.70
N GLY A 99 13.88 -11.33 -9.93
CA GLY A 99 14.05 -11.57 -8.50
C GLY A 99 14.99 -12.74 -8.21
N VAL A 100 15.36 -12.90 -6.95
CA VAL A 100 16.25 -14.00 -6.50
C VAL A 100 15.66 -15.37 -6.77
N ASP A 101 14.33 -15.50 -6.87
CA ASP A 101 13.64 -16.73 -7.27
C ASP A 101 13.56 -16.92 -8.80
N GLY A 102 14.15 -16.00 -9.56
CA GLY A 102 14.19 -16.02 -11.02
C GLY A 102 12.89 -15.60 -11.72
N ARG A 103 11.88 -15.10 -11.00
CA ARG A 103 10.71 -14.45 -11.63
C ARG A 103 11.09 -13.10 -12.21
N ARG A 104 10.43 -12.72 -13.32
CA ARG A 104 10.56 -11.36 -13.87
C ARG A 104 9.88 -10.38 -12.91
N ILE A 105 10.48 -9.20 -12.73
CA ILE A 105 10.00 -8.19 -11.78
C ILE A 105 9.95 -6.79 -12.40
N SER A 106 9.14 -5.91 -11.82
CA SER A 106 9.15 -4.47 -12.12
C SER A 106 10.40 -3.78 -11.55
N GLY A 107 10.70 -2.59 -12.05
CA GLY A 107 11.85 -1.79 -11.60
C GLY A 107 11.52 -0.79 -10.50
N VAL A 108 10.28 -0.74 -10.04
CA VAL A 108 9.76 0.12 -8.96
C VAL A 108 9.19 -0.74 -7.84
N THR A 109 9.03 -0.17 -6.65
CA THR A 109 8.49 -0.82 -5.45
C THR A 109 7.02 -0.43 -5.17
N GLN A 110 6.49 -0.76 -3.99
CA GLN A 110 5.17 -0.34 -3.47
C GLN A 110 5.26 -0.05 -1.96
N PRO A 111 4.17 0.41 -1.29
CA PRO A 111 4.20 0.71 0.14
C PRO A 111 4.65 -0.50 0.97
N PRO A 112 5.65 -0.32 1.88
CA PRO A 112 6.33 -1.43 2.56
C PRO A 112 5.55 -1.99 3.76
N VAL A 113 4.32 -2.45 3.55
CA VAL A 113 3.43 -2.94 4.63
C VAL A 113 3.73 -4.39 5.06
N ALA A 114 4.59 -5.11 4.33
CA ALA A 114 4.78 -6.56 4.53
C ALA A 114 5.32 -6.93 5.94
N ALA A 115 6.19 -6.12 6.54
CA ALA A 115 6.70 -6.39 7.88
C ALA A 115 5.60 -6.17 8.96
N THR A 116 4.73 -5.18 8.78
CA THR A 116 3.54 -5.01 9.63
C THR A 116 2.61 -6.22 9.52
N CYS A 117 2.38 -6.71 8.30
CA CYS A 117 1.56 -7.91 8.10
C CYS A 117 2.22 -9.17 8.71
N LEU A 118 3.56 -9.30 8.61
CA LEU A 118 4.29 -10.38 9.28
C LEU A 118 4.13 -10.29 10.80
N ARG A 119 4.27 -9.10 11.39
CA ARG A 119 4.08 -8.90 12.83
C ARG A 119 2.69 -9.36 13.28
N LEU A 120 1.64 -8.92 12.61
CA LEU A 120 0.26 -9.28 12.94
C LEU A 120 -0.03 -10.78 12.74
N LEU A 121 0.56 -11.40 11.73
CA LEU A 121 0.48 -12.85 11.49
C LEU A 121 1.22 -13.62 12.59
N PHE A 122 2.43 -13.20 12.95
CA PHE A 122 3.26 -13.85 13.95
C PHE A 122 2.65 -13.75 15.36
N ASP A 123 2.06 -12.62 15.71
CA ASP A 123 1.36 -12.45 16.99
C ASP A 123 0.16 -13.38 17.15
N GLN A 124 -0.56 -13.62 16.06
CA GLN A 124 -1.76 -14.49 16.06
C GLN A 124 -1.42 -15.98 15.88
N HIS A 125 -0.43 -16.27 15.04
CA HIS A 125 -0.03 -17.63 14.68
C HIS A 125 1.51 -17.75 14.65
N PRO A 126 2.17 -17.85 15.81
CA PRO A 126 3.63 -17.90 15.90
C PRO A 126 4.21 -19.11 15.13
N ASP A 127 5.11 -18.82 14.17
CA ASP A 127 5.98 -19.80 13.51
C ASP A 127 7.39 -19.18 13.42
N GLU A 128 8.21 -19.42 14.45
CA GLU A 128 9.54 -18.83 14.57
C GLU A 128 10.43 -19.18 13.38
N ARG A 129 10.37 -20.42 12.86
CA ARG A 129 11.20 -20.86 11.76
C ARG A 129 10.89 -20.03 10.50
N ARG A 130 9.62 -19.90 10.15
CA ARG A 130 9.18 -19.14 8.97
C ARG A 130 9.39 -17.63 9.14
N ALA A 131 9.19 -17.12 10.34
CA ALA A 131 9.46 -15.70 10.65
C ALA A 131 10.95 -15.38 10.50
N ARG A 132 11.89 -16.26 10.95
CA ARG A 132 13.35 -16.11 10.74
C ARG A 132 13.73 -16.06 9.27
N GLU A 133 13.04 -16.82 8.42
CA GLU A 133 13.28 -16.81 6.96
C GLU A 133 12.81 -15.50 6.31
N LEU A 134 11.85 -14.80 6.91
CA LEU A 134 11.24 -13.56 6.39
C LEU A 134 11.91 -12.27 6.86
N ILE A 135 12.40 -12.20 8.12
CA ILE A 135 12.94 -10.94 8.66
C ILE A 135 14.14 -10.41 7.86
N GLY A 136 15.05 -11.28 7.41
CA GLY A 136 16.22 -10.87 6.62
C GLY A 136 15.84 -10.21 5.28
N PRO A 137 15.03 -10.84 4.43
CA PRO A 137 14.50 -10.24 3.21
C PRO A 137 13.77 -8.91 3.41
N LEU A 138 12.91 -8.79 4.43
CA LEU A 138 12.18 -7.55 4.74
C LEU A 138 13.11 -6.45 5.22
N HIS A 139 14.06 -6.77 6.10
CA HIS A 139 15.10 -5.83 6.52
C HIS A 139 15.96 -5.35 5.33
N ALA A 140 16.34 -6.23 4.41
CA ALA A 140 17.07 -5.85 3.21
C ALA A 140 16.28 -4.85 2.35
N TRP A 141 14.96 -4.99 2.28
CA TRP A 141 14.10 -4.03 1.57
C TRP A 141 14.06 -2.66 2.29
N HIS A 142 13.90 -2.64 3.61
CA HIS A 142 13.94 -1.38 4.37
C HIS A 142 15.29 -0.68 4.20
N ARG A 143 16.41 -1.41 4.24
CA ARG A 143 17.74 -0.88 3.94
C ARG A 143 17.86 -0.34 2.51
N PHE A 144 17.28 -1.02 1.52
CA PHE A 144 17.22 -0.52 0.15
C PHE A 144 16.49 0.83 0.09
N LEU A 145 15.35 0.95 0.76
CA LEU A 145 14.56 2.18 0.77
C LEU A 145 15.33 3.34 1.41
N LEU A 146 16.04 3.11 2.51
CA LEU A 146 16.80 4.15 3.23
C LEU A 146 18.23 4.36 2.73
N GLY A 147 18.71 3.52 1.80
CA GLY A 147 20.02 3.65 1.18
C GLY A 147 19.93 4.11 -0.27
N GLU A 148 19.29 3.28 -1.12
CA GLU A 148 19.21 3.55 -2.55
C GLU A 148 18.19 4.65 -2.91
N ARG A 149 17.14 4.81 -2.10
CA ARG A 149 16.06 5.78 -2.34
C ARG A 149 16.14 7.03 -1.46
N ASP A 150 17.06 7.05 -0.51
CA ASP A 150 17.42 8.22 0.27
C ASP A 150 18.94 8.53 0.11
N PRO A 151 19.40 8.84 -1.14
CA PRO A 151 20.82 9.02 -1.40
C PRO A 151 21.41 10.28 -0.76
N ASP A 152 20.57 11.21 -0.34
CA ASP A 152 20.99 12.49 0.25
C ASP A 152 20.84 12.52 1.79
N GLY A 153 20.38 11.39 2.38
CA GLY A 153 20.31 11.22 3.83
C GLY A 153 19.19 12.00 4.52
N ILE A 154 18.09 12.26 3.81
CA ILE A 154 16.94 13.03 4.30
C ILE A 154 16.21 12.29 5.43
N GLY A 155 16.24 10.94 5.42
CA GLY A 155 15.50 10.08 6.34
C GLY A 155 14.20 9.52 5.74
N GLU A 156 13.84 9.92 4.53
CA GLU A 156 12.67 9.45 3.82
C GLU A 156 13.03 8.94 2.41
N PRO A 157 12.39 7.87 1.92
CA PRO A 157 12.64 7.38 0.57
C PRO A 157 11.96 8.25 -0.49
N VAL A 158 12.72 8.64 -1.50
CA VAL A 158 12.20 9.34 -2.69
C VAL A 158 11.47 8.36 -3.59
N LEU A 159 10.21 8.64 -3.90
CA LEU A 159 9.45 7.93 -4.92
C LEU A 159 9.83 8.46 -6.31
N ILE A 160 10.06 7.53 -7.26
CA ILE A 160 10.46 7.83 -8.63
C ILE A 160 9.37 7.50 -9.65
N HIS A 161 8.23 7.02 -9.17
CA HIS A 161 7.07 6.69 -9.98
C HIS A 161 5.78 6.78 -9.14
N PRO A 162 4.68 7.33 -9.64
CA PRO A 162 3.41 7.39 -8.90
C PRO A 162 2.92 6.04 -8.36
N TRP A 163 3.15 4.94 -9.09
CA TRP A 163 2.75 3.58 -8.67
C TRP A 163 3.41 3.10 -7.37
N GLU A 164 4.56 3.67 -7.00
CA GLU A 164 5.23 3.31 -5.74
C GLU A 164 4.44 3.72 -4.51
N SER A 165 3.68 4.83 -4.60
CA SER A 165 2.80 5.27 -3.52
C SER A 165 1.59 4.35 -3.30
N GLY A 166 1.29 3.45 -4.27
CA GLY A 166 0.04 2.70 -4.34
C GLY A 166 -1.18 3.55 -4.69
N ARG A 167 -1.02 4.88 -4.84
CA ARG A 167 -2.07 5.88 -5.10
C ARG A 167 -1.86 6.55 -6.46
N ASP A 168 -1.96 5.76 -7.53
CA ASP A 168 -1.45 6.01 -8.88
C ASP A 168 -1.71 7.40 -9.44
N ASN A 169 -2.97 7.86 -9.41
CA ASN A 169 -3.39 9.16 -9.95
C ASN A 169 -3.86 10.13 -8.88
N ALA A 170 -3.33 10.02 -7.66
CA ALA A 170 -3.61 11.00 -6.62
C ALA A 170 -3.24 12.41 -7.10
N VAL A 171 -4.05 13.40 -6.71
CA VAL A 171 -3.94 14.77 -7.23
C VAL A 171 -2.61 15.42 -6.87
N GLU A 172 -2.04 15.05 -5.74
CA GLU A 172 -0.72 15.53 -5.32
C GLU A 172 0.40 15.16 -6.30
N TRP A 173 0.19 14.17 -7.17
CA TRP A 173 1.17 13.80 -8.19
C TRP A 173 1.04 14.60 -9.48
N ASP A 174 -0.02 15.38 -9.65
CA ASP A 174 -0.26 16.11 -10.92
C ASP A 174 0.89 17.07 -11.24
N ALA A 175 1.26 17.96 -10.34
CA ALA A 175 2.32 18.94 -10.61
C ALA A 175 3.66 18.28 -11.00
N PRO A 176 4.23 17.32 -10.21
CA PRO A 176 5.45 16.62 -10.62
C PRO A 176 5.28 15.76 -11.87
N LEU A 177 4.11 15.13 -12.07
CA LEU A 177 3.88 14.23 -13.20
C LEU A 177 3.69 14.99 -14.52
N TRP A 178 3.03 16.16 -14.51
CA TRP A 178 2.80 16.93 -15.73
C TRP A 178 4.08 17.53 -16.31
N ARG A 179 5.16 17.62 -15.56
CA ARG A 179 6.51 17.95 -16.09
C ARG A 179 7.14 16.81 -16.90
N VAL A 180 6.65 15.58 -16.76
CA VAL A 180 7.12 14.43 -17.54
C VAL A 180 6.56 14.52 -18.96
N MET A 181 7.39 14.85 -19.92
CA MET A 181 6.97 14.91 -21.33
C MET A 181 6.72 13.49 -21.86
N PRO A 182 5.51 13.19 -22.39
CA PRO A 182 5.18 11.85 -22.86
C PRO A 182 6.03 11.40 -24.04
N GLU A 183 6.71 10.26 -23.92
CA GLU A 183 7.43 9.58 -25.00
C GLU A 183 6.61 8.42 -25.60
N VAL A 184 5.51 8.04 -24.95
CA VAL A 184 4.62 6.97 -25.39
C VAL A 184 3.41 7.60 -26.06
N THR A 185 3.30 7.44 -27.37
CA THR A 185 2.23 8.03 -28.20
C THR A 185 1.04 7.08 -28.38
N VAL A 186 1.32 5.78 -28.56
CA VAL A 186 0.29 4.74 -28.72
C VAL A 186 0.06 4.06 -27.39
N LEU A 187 -1.18 4.06 -26.94
CA LEU A 187 -1.61 3.47 -25.69
C LEU A 187 -2.65 2.38 -25.96
N HIS A 188 -2.36 1.17 -25.51
CA HIS A 188 -3.31 0.08 -25.49
C HIS A 188 -3.55 -0.33 -24.02
N ARG A 189 -4.64 0.16 -23.48
CA ARG A 189 -5.04 -0.09 -22.09
C ARG A 189 -5.92 -1.32 -22.00
N ARG A 190 -5.77 -2.05 -20.89
CA ARG A 190 -6.58 -3.24 -20.58
C ARG A 190 -7.38 -3.10 -19.28
N ASP A 191 -7.01 -2.15 -18.44
CA ASP A 191 -7.70 -1.86 -17.19
C ASP A 191 -9.13 -1.32 -17.42
N THR A 192 -9.38 -0.74 -18.59
CA THR A 192 -10.71 -0.26 -19.01
C THR A 192 -11.56 -1.33 -19.72
N ASP A 193 -11.03 -2.52 -19.98
CA ASP A 193 -11.80 -3.60 -20.59
C ASP A 193 -12.87 -4.18 -19.62
N SER A 194 -12.60 -4.10 -18.30
CA SER A 194 -13.46 -4.66 -17.24
C SER A 194 -14.01 -3.62 -16.25
N VAL A 195 -13.54 -2.37 -16.32
CA VAL A 195 -13.93 -1.27 -15.44
C VAL A 195 -14.23 -0.03 -16.27
N ASP A 196 -15.22 0.77 -15.87
CA ASP A 196 -15.56 2.04 -16.51
C ASP A 196 -14.34 2.96 -16.56
N ALA A 197 -14.05 3.54 -17.72
CA ALA A 197 -12.92 4.44 -17.91
C ALA A 197 -12.93 5.67 -16.98
N ALA A 198 -14.13 6.13 -16.57
CA ALA A 198 -14.27 7.20 -15.58
C ALA A 198 -13.83 6.80 -14.17
N GLU A 199 -13.64 5.51 -13.92
CA GLU A 199 -13.16 4.93 -12.68
C GLU A 199 -11.66 4.63 -12.70
N ARG A 200 -10.93 5.09 -13.72
CA ARG A 200 -9.50 4.83 -13.92
C ARG A 200 -8.70 6.13 -14.18
N PRO A 201 -7.38 6.10 -14.00
CA PRO A 201 -6.53 7.21 -14.45
C PRO A 201 -6.74 7.51 -15.94
N SER A 202 -6.56 8.74 -16.36
CA SER A 202 -6.70 9.12 -17.78
C SER A 202 -5.59 8.52 -18.66
N ASP A 203 -5.78 8.54 -19.97
CA ASP A 203 -4.73 8.15 -20.93
C ASP A 203 -3.49 9.04 -20.81
N GLU A 204 -3.67 10.32 -20.44
CA GLU A 204 -2.57 11.25 -20.20
C GLU A 204 -1.72 10.86 -18.99
N HIS A 205 -2.32 10.36 -17.90
CA HIS A 205 -1.58 9.76 -16.79
C HIS A 205 -0.79 8.54 -17.27
N TYR A 206 -1.45 7.62 -17.97
CA TYR A 206 -0.80 6.39 -18.43
C TYR A 206 0.37 6.63 -19.39
N ARG A 207 0.27 7.61 -20.30
CA ARG A 207 1.39 7.98 -21.18
C ARG A 207 2.61 8.41 -20.36
N ARG A 208 2.42 9.17 -19.29
CA ARG A 208 3.50 9.60 -18.40
C ARG A 208 4.02 8.46 -17.54
N PHE A 209 3.15 7.62 -16.99
CA PHE A 209 3.56 6.43 -16.27
C PHE A 209 4.46 5.54 -17.13
N LEU A 210 4.03 5.22 -18.34
CA LEU A 210 4.82 4.40 -19.25
C LEU A 210 6.10 5.09 -19.73
N THR A 211 6.11 6.42 -19.80
CA THR A 211 7.32 7.20 -20.08
C THR A 211 8.33 7.05 -18.96
N LEU A 212 7.92 7.17 -17.69
CA LEU A 212 8.78 6.93 -16.54
C LEU A 212 9.32 5.49 -16.52
N VAL A 213 8.49 4.49 -16.86
CA VAL A 213 8.95 3.09 -17.01
C VAL A 213 10.04 2.98 -18.09
N ARG A 214 9.87 3.63 -19.26
CA ARG A 214 10.89 3.62 -20.33
C ARG A 214 12.17 4.31 -19.90
N GLN A 215 12.07 5.45 -19.22
CA GLN A 215 13.24 6.19 -18.71
C GLN A 215 14.00 5.37 -17.67
N GLY A 216 13.29 4.74 -16.73
CA GLY A 216 13.86 3.81 -15.76
C GLY A 216 14.56 2.62 -16.42
N THR A 217 13.94 2.02 -17.42
CA THR A 217 14.52 0.89 -18.19
C THR A 217 15.79 1.31 -18.94
N ARG A 218 15.79 2.48 -19.61
CA ARG A 218 17.00 3.04 -20.26
C ARG A 218 18.10 3.36 -19.26
N ALA A 219 17.73 3.79 -18.05
CA ALA A 219 18.67 4.05 -16.96
C ALA A 219 19.18 2.76 -16.29
N GLY A 220 18.75 1.58 -16.75
CA GLY A 220 19.07 0.30 -16.09
C GLY A 220 18.57 0.20 -14.65
N TRP A 221 17.58 1.03 -14.30
CA TRP A 221 17.04 1.14 -12.94
C TRP A 221 18.12 1.47 -11.90
N ALA A 222 19.04 2.41 -12.24
CA ALA A 222 20.02 2.96 -11.31
C ALA A 222 19.30 3.80 -10.23
N GLN A 223 18.89 3.15 -9.15
CA GLN A 223 17.94 3.66 -8.16
C GLN A 223 18.35 4.99 -7.54
N GLN A 224 19.60 5.09 -7.04
CA GLN A 224 20.14 6.35 -6.48
C GLN A 224 20.14 7.50 -7.49
N ARG A 225 20.50 7.22 -8.75
CA ARG A 225 20.48 8.24 -9.81
C ARG A 225 19.06 8.70 -10.10
N LEU A 226 18.10 7.78 -10.14
CA LEU A 226 16.70 8.12 -10.37
C LEU A 226 16.12 8.92 -9.19
N ALA A 227 16.50 8.60 -7.95
CA ALA A 227 16.10 9.34 -6.77
C ALA A 227 16.71 10.75 -6.72
N ARG A 228 17.95 10.96 -7.23
CA ARG A 228 18.60 12.28 -7.27
C ARG A 228 18.17 13.15 -8.45
N SER A 229 17.92 12.57 -9.61
CA SER A 229 17.76 13.32 -10.87
C SER A 229 16.72 12.76 -11.84
N GLY A 230 15.84 11.87 -11.39
CA GLY A 230 14.72 11.37 -12.19
C GLY A 230 13.69 12.45 -12.50
N ALA A 231 12.88 12.25 -13.53
CA ALA A 231 11.88 13.21 -13.99
C ALA A 231 10.68 13.33 -13.02
N PHE A 232 10.43 12.33 -12.19
CA PHE A 232 9.44 12.34 -11.11
C PHE A 232 10.15 11.96 -9.80
N ARG A 233 10.08 12.84 -8.80
CA ARG A 233 10.73 12.67 -7.50
C ARG A 233 9.90 13.33 -6.41
N VAL A 234 9.35 12.55 -5.50
CA VAL A 234 8.52 13.09 -4.41
C VAL A 234 8.81 12.35 -3.10
N LEU A 235 8.65 13.05 -1.97
CA LEU A 235 8.52 12.43 -0.66
C LEU A 235 7.03 12.29 -0.36
N ASP A 236 6.59 11.07 -0.08
CA ASP A 236 5.20 10.74 0.25
C ASP A 236 5.06 10.42 1.73
N PRO A 237 4.34 11.22 2.53
CA PRO A 237 4.21 10.99 3.96
C PRO A 237 3.55 9.63 4.27
N GLY A 238 2.61 9.17 3.44
CA GLY A 238 1.97 7.88 3.62
C GLY A 238 2.94 6.71 3.42
N PHE A 239 3.76 6.76 2.37
CA PHE A 239 4.78 5.75 2.12
C PHE A 239 5.84 5.72 3.23
N SER A 240 6.33 6.89 3.62
CA SER A 240 7.34 7.02 4.67
C SER A 240 6.80 6.55 6.02
N ALA A 241 5.56 6.88 6.37
CA ALA A 241 4.94 6.44 7.62
C ALA A 241 4.71 4.92 7.66
N ILE A 242 4.29 4.32 6.54
CA ILE A 242 4.21 2.86 6.41
C ILE A 242 5.59 2.23 6.62
N LEU A 243 6.66 2.83 6.08
CA LEU A 243 8.03 2.34 6.30
C LEU A 243 8.45 2.45 7.76
N ALA A 244 8.19 3.58 8.42
CA ALA A 244 8.51 3.77 9.84
C ALA A 244 7.81 2.70 10.70
N ARG A 245 6.51 2.49 10.46
CA ARG A 245 5.74 1.44 11.12
C ARG A 245 6.28 0.04 10.82
N ALA A 246 6.58 -0.27 9.58
CA ALA A 246 7.11 -1.56 9.17
C ALA A 246 8.47 -1.86 9.80
N CYS A 247 9.34 -0.84 9.94
CA CYS A 247 10.61 -0.97 10.67
C CYS A 247 10.36 -1.27 12.16
N HIS A 248 9.45 -0.54 12.81
CA HIS A 248 9.07 -0.77 14.20
C HIS A 248 8.51 -2.19 14.42
N ASP A 249 7.60 -2.64 13.56
CA ASP A 249 7.00 -3.96 13.65
C ASP A 249 8.01 -5.07 13.37
N LEU A 250 8.95 -4.85 12.44
CA LEU A 250 10.03 -5.78 12.16
C LEU A 250 10.98 -5.93 13.35
N ALA A 251 11.27 -4.83 14.05
CA ALA A 251 12.06 -4.85 15.28
C ALA A 251 11.40 -5.73 16.36
N ALA A 252 10.08 -5.60 16.53
CA ALA A 252 9.35 -6.41 17.51
C ALA A 252 9.34 -7.92 17.15
N VAL A 253 9.31 -8.28 15.86
CA VAL A 253 9.47 -9.69 15.45
C VAL A 253 10.91 -10.15 15.68
N ALA A 254 11.90 -9.30 15.43
CA ALA A 254 13.32 -9.61 15.66
C ALA A 254 13.63 -9.83 17.14
N ASP A 255 13.10 -8.98 18.04
CA ASP A 255 13.18 -9.14 19.49
C ASP A 255 12.61 -10.50 19.94
N ALA A 256 11.39 -10.82 19.53
CA ALA A 256 10.75 -12.10 19.84
C ALA A 256 11.55 -13.33 19.37
N LEU A 257 12.38 -13.16 18.33
CA LEU A 257 13.25 -14.19 17.77
C LEU A 257 14.67 -14.16 18.36
N GLY A 258 15.01 -13.19 19.22
CA GLY A 258 16.36 -13.00 19.78
C GLY A 258 17.40 -12.45 18.78
N GLU A 259 16.95 -11.74 17.72
CA GLU A 259 17.81 -11.16 16.68
C GLU A 259 18.16 -9.69 16.98
N SER A 260 18.83 -9.43 18.12
CA SER A 260 19.06 -8.10 18.70
C SER A 260 19.69 -7.08 17.74
N ARG A 261 20.59 -7.52 16.84
CA ARG A 261 21.18 -6.61 15.86
C ARG A 261 20.14 -6.10 14.85
N LEU A 262 19.27 -6.98 14.36
CA LEU A 262 18.22 -6.62 13.40
C LEU A 262 17.16 -5.74 14.07
N GLU A 263 16.81 -6.04 15.34
CA GLU A 263 15.96 -5.22 16.18
C GLU A 263 16.50 -3.77 16.26
N ASP A 264 17.74 -3.61 16.74
CA ASP A 264 18.39 -2.31 16.88
C ASP A 264 18.45 -1.51 15.57
N GLU A 265 18.85 -2.16 14.46
CA GLU A 265 18.92 -1.51 13.14
C GLU A 265 17.52 -1.06 12.68
N SER A 266 16.49 -1.86 12.94
CA SER A 266 15.11 -1.55 12.56
C SER A 266 14.50 -0.44 13.43
N LEU A 267 14.75 -0.42 14.74
CA LEU A 267 14.31 0.68 15.61
C LEU A 267 14.93 2.02 15.19
N ARG A 268 16.24 2.06 14.97
CA ARG A 268 16.91 3.28 14.47
C ARG A 268 16.38 3.74 13.12
N ALA A 269 16.03 2.82 12.23
CA ALA A 269 15.41 3.14 10.95
C ALA A 269 14.02 3.76 11.14
N SER A 270 13.19 3.19 12.02
CA SER A 270 11.88 3.72 12.37
C SER A 270 11.95 5.13 12.94
N GLU A 271 12.83 5.36 13.92
CA GLU A 271 13.06 6.66 14.55
C GLU A 271 13.49 7.72 13.54
N ARG A 272 14.48 7.40 12.69
CA ARG A 272 14.99 8.31 11.65
C ARG A 272 13.88 8.75 10.70
N VAL A 273 13.04 7.84 10.23
CA VAL A 273 11.92 8.18 9.34
C VAL A 273 10.86 9.00 10.07
N GLY A 274 10.53 8.65 11.30
CA GLY A 274 9.60 9.40 12.14
C GLY A 274 10.06 10.85 12.39
N GLU A 275 11.35 11.05 12.68
CA GLU A 275 11.95 12.38 12.84
C GLU A 275 11.88 13.21 11.55
N ALA A 276 12.21 12.62 10.40
CA ALA A 276 12.14 13.27 9.11
C ALA A 276 10.71 13.71 8.76
N LEU A 277 9.72 12.86 9.02
CA LEU A 277 8.31 13.19 8.83
C LEU A 277 7.88 14.37 9.72
N ARG A 278 8.19 14.34 11.03
CA ARG A 278 7.85 15.43 11.95
C ARG A 278 8.48 16.76 11.53
N ALA A 279 9.73 16.74 11.08
CA ALA A 279 10.44 17.94 10.63
C ALA A 279 9.75 18.65 9.45
N ARG A 280 8.89 17.94 8.71
CA ARG A 280 8.13 18.46 7.57
C ARG A 280 6.66 18.80 7.89
N ALA A 281 6.23 18.65 9.15
CA ALA A 281 4.85 18.99 9.50
C ALA A 281 4.57 20.49 9.25
N ASP A 282 3.47 20.76 8.56
CA ASP A 282 3.03 22.11 8.28
C ASP A 282 2.54 22.85 9.55
N SER A 283 2.26 24.13 9.44
CA SER A 283 1.79 24.94 10.56
C SER A 283 0.47 24.43 11.15
N ASP A 284 -0.37 23.75 10.34
CA ASP A 284 -1.62 23.11 10.77
C ASP A 284 -1.41 21.71 11.39
N GLY A 285 -0.19 21.21 11.44
CA GLY A 285 0.17 19.90 11.97
C GLY A 285 0.02 18.74 10.98
N LEU A 286 -0.44 18.98 9.76
CA LEU A 286 -0.50 17.94 8.73
C LEU A 286 0.85 17.77 8.04
N ILE A 287 1.15 16.55 7.64
CA ILE A 287 2.33 16.22 6.83
C ILE A 287 1.86 15.97 5.40
N ARG A 288 2.35 16.81 4.49
CA ARG A 288 1.98 16.78 3.07
C ARG A 288 3.14 16.29 2.20
N PRO A 289 2.88 15.82 0.97
CA PRO A 289 3.94 15.43 0.06
C PRO A 289 4.86 16.60 -0.31
N LEU A 290 6.13 16.29 -0.62
CA LEU A 290 7.13 17.27 -1.04
C LEU A 290 7.62 16.93 -2.45
N ASP A 291 7.66 17.90 -3.34
CA ASP A 291 8.30 17.78 -4.64
C ASP A 291 9.82 17.99 -4.51
N MET A 292 10.58 16.95 -4.78
CA MET A 292 12.04 16.98 -4.66
C MET A 292 12.72 17.73 -5.82
N THR A 293 11.97 18.22 -6.80
CA THR A 293 12.52 18.95 -7.93
C THR A 293 12.82 20.41 -7.57
N ASP A 294 11.93 21.01 -6.78
CA ASP A 294 12.01 22.42 -6.38
C ASP A 294 11.92 22.63 -4.85
N GLY A 295 11.73 21.55 -4.09
CA GLY A 295 11.59 21.59 -2.63
C GLY A 295 10.25 22.12 -2.13
N SER A 296 9.23 22.22 -3.00
CA SER A 296 7.93 22.73 -2.63
C SER A 296 7.05 21.67 -1.96
N THR A 297 6.35 22.06 -0.89
CA THR A 297 5.24 21.27 -0.36
C THR A 297 4.08 21.27 -1.36
N LEU A 298 3.54 20.09 -1.65
CA LEU A 298 2.36 19.93 -2.48
C LEU A 298 1.12 20.13 -1.61
N PRO A 299 0.35 21.24 -1.77
CA PRO A 299 -0.65 21.68 -0.78
C PRO A 299 -1.97 20.91 -0.90
N VAL A 300 -1.91 19.59 -0.85
CA VAL A 300 -3.05 18.67 -0.97
C VAL A 300 -3.19 17.86 0.31
N THR A 301 -4.39 17.89 0.91
CA THR A 301 -4.73 16.98 2.01
C THR A 301 -5.35 15.70 1.44
N SER A 302 -4.63 14.61 1.56
CA SER A 302 -4.98 13.34 0.93
C SER A 302 -4.83 12.14 1.87
N ALA A 303 -5.10 10.96 1.36
CA ALA A 303 -4.83 9.69 2.06
C ALA A 303 -3.37 9.59 2.56
N GLY A 304 -2.39 10.22 1.88
CA GLY A 304 -1.01 10.27 2.35
C GLY A 304 -0.88 10.97 3.70
N SER A 305 -1.57 12.10 3.89
CA SER A 305 -1.60 12.81 5.17
C SER A 305 -2.31 12.01 6.28
N ALA A 306 -3.35 11.23 5.93
CA ALA A 306 -4.00 10.33 6.89
C ALA A 306 -3.10 9.19 7.33
N LEU A 307 -2.37 8.57 6.39
CA LEU A 307 -1.44 7.48 6.64
C LEU A 307 -0.22 7.90 7.46
N ALA A 308 0.08 9.20 7.56
CA ALA A 308 1.13 9.71 8.45
C ALA A 308 0.95 9.22 9.90
N LEU A 309 -0.29 8.96 10.35
CA LEU A 309 -0.61 8.35 11.64
C LEU A 309 0.08 6.99 11.89
N LEU A 310 0.56 6.31 10.87
CA LEU A 310 1.30 5.05 11.04
C LEU A 310 2.73 5.26 11.57
N ALA A 311 3.27 6.48 11.50
CA ALA A 311 4.62 6.74 11.98
C ALA A 311 4.68 6.72 13.51
N PRO A 312 5.51 5.86 14.13
CA PRO A 312 5.81 5.97 15.54
C PRO A 312 6.48 7.31 15.87
N GLY A 313 6.23 7.84 17.06
CA GLY A 313 6.90 9.04 17.56
C GLY A 313 6.39 10.37 16.98
N LEU A 314 5.21 10.41 16.35
CA LEU A 314 4.52 11.68 16.10
C LEU A 314 4.17 12.37 17.43
N HIS A 315 4.16 13.70 17.42
CA HIS A 315 3.71 14.47 18.60
C HIS A 315 2.19 14.66 18.58
N ASP A 316 1.63 15.02 19.72
CA ASP A 316 0.18 15.23 19.89
C ASP A 316 -0.43 16.17 18.85
N LYS A 317 0.33 17.16 18.39
CA LYS A 317 -0.12 18.10 17.36
C LYS A 317 -0.38 17.44 16.02
N GLU A 318 0.57 16.63 15.51
CA GLU A 318 0.46 15.93 14.24
C GLU A 318 -0.64 14.85 14.33
N VAL A 319 -0.70 14.12 15.44
CA VAL A 319 -1.74 13.11 15.70
C VAL A 319 -3.12 13.76 15.73
N ALA A 320 -3.28 14.87 16.47
CA ALA A 320 -4.56 15.59 16.57
C ALA A 320 -5.01 16.14 15.21
N ALA A 321 -4.09 16.71 14.43
CA ALA A 321 -4.38 17.26 13.10
C ALA A 321 -4.85 16.17 12.12
N ALA A 322 -4.10 15.06 12.02
CA ALA A 322 -4.45 13.95 11.14
C ALA A 322 -5.75 13.26 11.59
N ARG A 323 -5.93 13.05 12.92
CA ARG A 323 -7.18 12.52 13.48
C ARG A 323 -8.38 13.43 13.16
N ALA A 324 -8.24 14.74 13.34
CA ALA A 324 -9.31 15.69 13.00
C ALA A 324 -9.65 15.63 11.52
N ALA A 325 -8.65 15.56 10.63
CA ALA A 325 -8.84 15.48 9.19
C ALA A 325 -9.68 14.28 8.77
N VAL A 326 -9.46 13.09 9.38
CA VAL A 326 -10.12 11.84 9.00
C VAL A 326 -11.48 11.61 9.67
N LEU A 327 -11.74 12.20 10.84
CA LEU A 327 -12.98 11.95 11.58
C LEU A 327 -14.05 13.04 11.37
N GLN A 328 -13.64 14.29 11.21
CA GLN A 328 -14.54 15.44 11.19
C GLN A 328 -14.18 16.44 10.08
N GLY A 329 -13.00 16.32 9.51
CA GLY A 329 -12.39 17.24 8.56
C GLY A 329 -12.55 16.81 7.09
N PRO A 330 -11.66 17.29 6.21
CA PRO A 330 -11.81 17.18 4.77
C PRO A 330 -11.70 15.73 4.24
N LEU A 331 -11.10 14.82 4.99
CA LEU A 331 -10.98 13.41 4.62
C LEU A 331 -12.09 12.53 5.22
N ALA A 332 -12.94 13.09 6.10
CA ALA A 332 -14.01 12.34 6.73
C ALA A 332 -15.11 11.94 5.75
N SER A 333 -15.65 10.73 5.90
CA SER A 333 -16.91 10.31 5.28
C SER A 333 -17.62 9.30 6.17
N ARG A 334 -18.88 8.99 5.83
CA ARG A 334 -19.64 7.94 6.51
C ARG A 334 -19.08 6.52 6.26
N TRP A 335 -18.24 6.34 5.25
CA TRP A 335 -17.84 5.03 4.72
C TRP A 335 -16.35 4.73 4.89
N GLY A 336 -15.60 5.66 5.51
CA GLY A 336 -14.17 5.58 5.73
C GLY A 336 -13.42 6.84 5.30
N VAL A 337 -12.11 6.72 5.11
CA VAL A 337 -11.21 7.83 4.77
C VAL A 337 -11.23 8.10 3.27
N ARG A 338 -11.53 9.35 2.87
CA ARG A 338 -11.43 9.80 1.47
C ARG A 338 -9.96 9.80 1.01
N SER A 339 -9.74 9.44 -0.25
CA SER A 339 -8.39 9.53 -0.84
C SER A 339 -7.94 10.96 -1.12
N LEU A 340 -8.89 11.90 -1.24
CA LEU A 340 -8.66 13.34 -1.47
C LEU A 340 -9.68 14.14 -0.67
N GLU A 341 -9.27 15.30 -0.16
CA GLU A 341 -10.11 16.24 0.56
C GLU A 341 -11.40 16.63 -0.18
N ALA A 342 -12.49 16.74 0.57
CA ALA A 342 -13.83 16.94 0.01
C ALA A 342 -13.99 18.23 -0.79
N GLY A 343 -13.24 19.29 -0.45
CA GLY A 343 -13.29 20.61 -1.07
C GLY A 343 -12.40 20.80 -2.30
N HIS A 344 -11.59 19.84 -2.66
CA HIS A 344 -10.65 19.99 -3.78
C HIS A 344 -11.36 20.04 -5.13
N SER A 345 -10.94 20.95 -6.03
CA SER A 345 -11.55 21.14 -7.37
C SER A 345 -11.46 19.89 -8.26
N GLU A 346 -10.36 19.12 -8.16
CA GLU A 346 -10.14 17.89 -8.90
C GLU A 346 -10.79 16.65 -8.26
N ARG A 347 -11.58 16.82 -7.20
CA ARG A 347 -12.26 15.71 -6.53
C ARG A 347 -13.30 15.06 -7.44
N SER A 348 -13.30 13.76 -7.43
CA SER A 348 -14.31 12.94 -8.12
C SER A 348 -14.85 11.87 -7.17
N ALA A 349 -16.14 11.62 -7.20
CA ALA A 349 -16.76 10.54 -6.43
C ALA A 349 -16.45 9.14 -6.99
N ARG A 350 -15.86 9.05 -8.19
CA ARG A 350 -15.66 7.80 -8.92
C ARG A 350 -14.21 7.57 -9.37
N ASN A 351 -13.42 8.62 -9.59
CA ASN A 351 -12.12 8.51 -10.24
C ASN A 351 -11.02 8.08 -9.29
N TYR A 352 -10.81 6.79 -9.20
CA TYR A 352 -9.69 6.06 -8.61
C TYR A 352 -9.17 6.68 -7.29
N TRP A 353 -8.01 7.34 -7.28
CA TRP A 353 -7.40 7.97 -6.09
C TRP A 353 -7.74 9.46 -5.94
N ARG A 354 -8.81 9.96 -6.59
CA ARG A 354 -9.25 11.37 -6.59
C ARG A 354 -10.52 11.62 -5.76
N GLY A 355 -10.68 10.93 -4.64
CA GLY A 355 -11.80 11.13 -3.72
C GLY A 355 -12.46 9.86 -3.19
N PRO A 356 -12.55 8.73 -3.93
CA PRO A 356 -13.07 7.47 -3.45
C PRO A 356 -12.41 6.97 -2.17
N ILE A 357 -13.11 6.07 -1.46
CA ILE A 357 -12.67 5.43 -0.23
C ILE A 357 -12.08 4.08 -0.54
N TRP A 358 -10.95 3.77 0.09
CA TRP A 358 -10.23 2.53 -0.07
C TRP A 358 -10.18 1.78 1.27
N ALA A 359 -10.55 0.50 1.26
CA ALA A 359 -10.60 -0.30 2.49
C ALA A 359 -9.23 -0.39 3.18
N ASN A 360 -8.17 -0.61 2.40
CA ASN A 360 -6.80 -0.66 2.90
C ASN A 360 -6.33 0.66 3.51
N ILE A 361 -6.67 1.80 2.92
CA ILE A 361 -6.33 3.13 3.48
C ILE A 361 -7.07 3.36 4.81
N THR A 362 -8.38 3.09 4.84
CA THR A 362 -9.18 3.25 6.05
C THR A 362 -8.68 2.35 7.16
N TRP A 363 -8.36 1.09 6.85
CA TRP A 363 -7.83 0.12 7.80
C TRP A 363 -6.45 0.51 8.33
N LEU A 364 -5.52 0.91 7.44
CA LEU A 364 -4.19 1.38 7.83
C LEU A 364 -4.26 2.66 8.68
N THR A 365 -5.18 3.58 8.36
CA THR A 365 -5.40 4.79 9.18
C THR A 365 -5.91 4.42 10.57
N ALA A 366 -6.82 3.44 10.67
CA ALA A 366 -7.29 2.93 11.97
C ALA A 366 -6.13 2.31 12.78
N LEU A 367 -5.26 1.53 12.13
CA LEU A 367 -4.06 0.97 12.76
C LEU A 367 -3.10 2.06 13.25
N GLY A 368 -3.00 3.17 12.53
CA GLY A 368 -2.24 4.36 12.95
C GLY A 368 -2.86 5.04 14.18
N LEU A 369 -4.18 5.18 14.23
CA LEU A 369 -4.87 5.73 15.40
C LEU A 369 -4.67 4.87 16.65
N GLU A 370 -4.68 3.54 16.53
CA GLU A 370 -4.38 2.63 17.65
C GLU A 370 -2.97 2.83 18.19
N LEU A 371 -1.98 3.01 17.32
CA LEU A 371 -0.60 3.27 17.73
C LEU A 371 -0.48 4.46 18.68
N HIS A 372 -1.36 5.46 18.51
CA HIS A 372 -1.41 6.68 19.33
C HIS A 372 -2.48 6.63 20.45
N GLY A 373 -3.01 5.45 20.77
CA GLY A 373 -3.99 5.27 21.87
C GLY A 373 -5.42 5.74 21.54
N GLU A 374 -5.70 6.09 20.30
CA GLU A 374 -6.99 6.60 19.81
C GLU A 374 -7.97 5.46 19.44
N GLN A 375 -8.14 4.48 20.35
CA GLN A 375 -8.88 3.24 20.10
C GLN A 375 -10.31 3.48 19.59
N ARG A 376 -11.06 4.41 20.22
CA ARG A 376 -12.44 4.69 19.81
C ARG A 376 -12.54 5.23 18.38
N ALA A 377 -11.55 6.02 17.97
CA ALA A 377 -11.48 6.57 16.62
C ALA A 377 -11.13 5.47 15.59
N ALA A 378 -10.21 4.58 15.95
CA ALA A 378 -9.86 3.42 15.15
C ALA A 378 -11.06 2.49 14.94
N ASP A 379 -11.81 2.17 15.99
CA ASP A 379 -13.01 1.32 15.92
C ASP A 379 -14.10 1.97 15.05
N ALA A 380 -14.27 3.29 15.14
CA ALA A 380 -15.21 4.01 14.30
C ALA A 380 -14.84 3.90 12.81
N LEU A 381 -13.56 4.05 12.44
CA LEU A 381 -13.11 3.89 11.04
C LEU A 381 -13.29 2.45 10.54
N ARG A 382 -12.97 1.45 11.37
CA ARG A 382 -13.22 0.03 11.01
C ARG A 382 -14.71 -0.23 10.78
N GLY A 383 -15.57 0.28 11.66
CA GLY A 383 -17.02 0.18 11.50
C GLY A 383 -17.53 0.81 10.20
N GLN A 384 -17.00 1.99 9.83
CA GLN A 384 -17.31 2.67 8.56
C GLN A 384 -16.86 1.84 7.35
N MET A 385 -15.64 1.29 7.38
CA MET A 385 -15.12 0.41 6.34
C MET A 385 -16.00 -0.84 6.18
N MET A 386 -16.37 -1.48 7.29
CA MET A 386 -17.22 -2.67 7.27
C MET A 386 -18.61 -2.37 6.72
N ALA A 387 -19.19 -1.22 7.03
CA ALA A 387 -20.45 -0.77 6.46
C ALA A 387 -20.37 -0.53 4.94
N ALA A 388 -19.25 0.02 4.45
CA ALA A 388 -18.99 0.16 3.02
C ALA A 388 -18.89 -1.20 2.32
N ILE A 389 -18.20 -2.17 2.93
CA ILE A 389 -18.05 -3.53 2.41
C ILE A 389 -19.40 -4.26 2.40
N GLU A 390 -20.19 -4.14 3.45
CA GLU A 390 -21.52 -4.76 3.56
C GLU A 390 -22.45 -4.28 2.46
N GLY A 391 -22.52 -2.96 2.23
CA GLY A 391 -23.40 -2.37 1.22
C GLY A 391 -22.84 -2.44 -0.20
N GLY A 392 -21.52 -2.30 -0.38
CA GLY A 392 -20.86 -2.20 -1.68
C GLY A 392 -20.26 -3.51 -2.22
N GLY A 393 -20.05 -4.52 -1.36
CA GLY A 393 -19.45 -5.81 -1.69
C GLY A 393 -17.91 -5.77 -1.71
N MET A 394 -17.28 -6.89 -2.14
CA MET A 394 -15.82 -7.02 -2.22
C MET A 394 -15.30 -6.28 -3.45
N ARG A 395 -15.28 -4.96 -3.35
CA ARG A 395 -14.88 -4.06 -4.45
C ARG A 395 -13.49 -3.47 -4.21
N GLU A 396 -12.88 -2.99 -5.27
CA GLU A 396 -11.55 -2.36 -5.21
C GLU A 396 -11.59 -1.11 -4.33
N TYR A 397 -12.63 -0.28 -4.46
CA TYR A 397 -12.87 0.93 -3.68
C TYR A 397 -14.36 1.33 -3.69
N PHE A 398 -14.73 2.43 -3.01
CA PHE A 398 -16.12 2.81 -2.75
C PHE A 398 -16.36 4.29 -2.98
N ALA A 399 -17.58 4.63 -3.44
CA ALA A 399 -18.01 6.02 -3.60
C ALA A 399 -18.19 6.68 -2.22
N PRO A 400 -17.59 7.86 -1.98
CA PRO A 400 -17.57 8.48 -0.66
C PRO A 400 -18.93 9.02 -0.19
N GLU A 401 -19.86 9.29 -1.09
CA GLU A 401 -21.20 9.80 -0.76
C GLU A 401 -22.21 8.68 -0.46
N SER A 402 -22.07 7.50 -1.10
CA SER A 402 -23.08 6.45 -1.05
C SER A 402 -22.60 5.09 -0.53
N GLY A 403 -21.30 4.87 -0.39
CA GLY A 403 -20.71 3.56 -0.09
C GLY A 403 -20.82 2.55 -1.25
N ARG A 404 -21.34 2.97 -2.44
CA ARG A 404 -21.42 2.09 -3.59
C ARG A 404 -20.05 1.58 -4.00
N GLY A 405 -19.92 0.29 -4.19
CA GLY A 405 -18.69 -0.34 -4.65
C GLY A 405 -18.31 0.04 -6.09
N LEU A 406 -17.05 0.39 -6.31
CA LEU A 406 -16.45 0.88 -7.55
C LEU A 406 -15.22 0.04 -7.92
N GLY A 407 -14.67 0.27 -9.11
CA GLY A 407 -13.50 -0.43 -9.61
C GLY A 407 -13.75 -1.92 -9.83
N THR A 408 -12.72 -2.72 -9.71
CA THR A 408 -12.75 -4.17 -9.94
C THR A 408 -13.58 -4.89 -8.87
N ARG A 409 -14.30 -5.95 -9.28
CA ARG A 409 -15.04 -6.86 -8.40
C ARG A 409 -14.12 -7.93 -7.82
N ASP A 410 -14.60 -8.57 -6.75
CA ASP A 410 -13.92 -9.69 -6.08
C ASP A 410 -12.46 -9.35 -5.75
N PHE A 411 -12.29 -8.21 -5.06
CA PHE A 411 -10.98 -7.64 -4.78
C PHE A 411 -10.39 -8.21 -3.49
N THR A 412 -9.16 -8.73 -3.60
CA THR A 412 -8.50 -9.52 -2.55
C THR A 412 -8.30 -8.78 -1.24
N TRP A 413 -7.73 -7.54 -1.24
CA TRP A 413 -7.49 -6.87 0.04
C TRP A 413 -8.78 -6.52 0.78
N THR A 414 -9.86 -6.15 0.06
CA THR A 414 -11.15 -5.87 0.69
C THR A 414 -11.70 -7.13 1.37
N ALA A 415 -11.58 -8.28 0.72
CA ALA A 415 -12.00 -9.56 1.28
C ALA A 415 -11.11 -9.97 2.47
N ALA A 416 -9.79 -9.79 2.37
CA ALA A 416 -8.83 -10.11 3.42
C ALA A 416 -9.07 -9.28 4.69
N LEU A 417 -9.23 -7.96 4.55
CA LEU A 417 -9.50 -7.07 5.67
C LEU A 417 -10.89 -7.31 6.27
N CYS A 418 -11.89 -7.67 5.45
CA CYS A 418 -13.20 -8.07 5.96
C CYS A 418 -13.11 -9.33 6.85
N LEU A 419 -12.37 -10.36 6.44
CA LEU A 419 -12.14 -11.56 7.27
C LEU A 419 -11.47 -11.21 8.59
N ARG A 420 -10.43 -10.41 8.54
CA ARG A 420 -9.69 -9.96 9.72
C ARG A 420 -10.59 -9.26 10.74
N GLU A 421 -11.41 -8.31 10.29
CA GLU A 421 -12.32 -7.57 11.19
C GLU A 421 -13.45 -8.44 11.74
N LEU A 422 -13.95 -9.40 10.96
CA LEU A 422 -14.95 -10.35 11.43
C LEU A 422 -14.39 -11.30 12.49
N ALA A 423 -13.13 -11.76 12.35
CA ALA A 423 -12.46 -12.59 13.33
C ALA A 423 -12.23 -11.81 14.63
N ALA A 424 -11.63 -10.62 14.55
CA ALA A 424 -11.40 -9.75 15.71
C ALA A 424 -12.69 -9.46 16.50
N ALA A 425 -13.81 -9.20 15.78
CA ALA A 425 -15.11 -8.99 16.40
C ALA A 425 -15.70 -10.27 17.05
N ALA A 426 -15.33 -11.46 16.59
CA ALA A 426 -15.74 -12.73 17.20
C ALA A 426 -14.95 -12.98 18.48
N ASP A 427 -13.64 -12.76 18.47
CA ASP A 427 -12.75 -12.93 19.62
C ASP A 427 -13.13 -11.97 20.75
N ALA A 428 -13.40 -10.70 20.44
CA ALA A 428 -13.87 -9.71 21.44
C ALA A 428 -15.16 -10.13 22.12
N ARG A 429 -16.10 -10.77 21.39
CA ARG A 429 -17.34 -11.31 21.97
C ARG A 429 -17.09 -12.55 22.85
N ALA A 430 -16.15 -13.40 22.46
CA ALA A 430 -15.81 -14.58 23.23
C ALA A 430 -15.12 -14.21 24.57
N VAL A 431 -14.34 -13.15 24.61
CA VAL A 431 -13.71 -12.63 25.83
C VAL A 431 -14.73 -11.94 26.75
N ALA A 432 -15.80 -11.33 26.20
CA ALA A 432 -16.83 -10.62 26.95
C ALA A 432 -17.95 -11.53 27.49
N ALA A 433 -18.02 -12.80 27.05
CA ALA A 433 -19.01 -13.81 27.48
C ALA A 433 -18.48 -14.70 28.58
#